data_eb078349fd010e053d6ffa96a5e99b53
#
_entry.id   eb078349fd010e053d6ffa96a5e99b53
#
_cell.length_a   1.000
_cell.length_b   1.000
_cell.length_c   1.000
_cell.angle_alpha   90.00
_cell.angle_beta   90.00
_cell.angle_gamma   90.00
#
_symmetry.space_group_name_H-M   'P 1'
#
loop_
_entity.id
_entity.type
_entity.pdbx_description
1 polymer ?
#
loop_
_entity_poly.entity_id
_entity_poly.type
_entity_poly.pdbx_seq_one_letter_code
_entity_poly.pdbx_strand_id
1 'polypeptide(L)' 'MEPKTIVAIVLVAFIIVGFIFLQIRSKNKK' A
#
# COMPACT_ATOMS: atom_id res chain seq x y z
N MET A 1 16.93 -12.61 -8.37
CA MET A 1 16.21 -11.40 -7.98
C MET A 1 17.14 -10.41 -7.33
N GLU A 2 17.11 -9.21 -7.80
CA GLU A 2 17.99 -8.19 -7.26
C GLU A 2 17.35 -7.51 -6.07
N PRO A 3 18.16 -7.04 -5.14
CA PRO A 3 17.64 -6.36 -3.97
C PRO A 3 16.77 -5.15 -4.33
N LYS A 4 17.07 -4.54 -5.45
CA LYS A 4 16.30 -3.39 -5.90
C LYS A 4 14.86 -3.80 -6.22
N THR A 5 14.70 -4.96 -6.80
CA THR A 5 13.36 -5.45 -7.14
C THR A 5 12.54 -5.69 -5.88
N ILE A 6 13.16 -6.24 -4.87
CA ILE A 6 12.47 -6.50 -3.61
C ILE A 6 12.01 -5.20 -2.99
N VAL A 7 12.86 -4.19 -2.99
CA VAL A 7 12.51 -2.90 -2.43
C VAL A 7 11.33 -2.29 -3.18
N ALA A 8 11.35 -2.41 -4.50
CA ALA A 8 10.26 -1.86 -5.30
C ALA A 8 8.94 -2.55 -4.97
N ILE A 9 8.98 -3.86 -4.83
CA ILE A 9 7.76 -4.61 -4.53
C ILE A 9 7.22 -4.20 -3.17
N VAL A 10 8.09 -4.06 -2.19
CA VAL A 10 7.68 -3.67 -0.85
C VAL A 10 7.05 -2.28 -0.86
N LEU A 11 7.65 -1.38 -1.61
CA LEU A 11 7.12 -0.02 -1.69
C LEU A 11 5.73 -0.01 -2.30
N VAL A 12 5.56 -0.74 -3.39
CA VAL A 12 4.27 -0.80 -4.06
C VAL A 12 3.22 -1.40 -3.13
N ALA A 13 3.60 -2.46 -2.42
CA ALA A 13 2.67 -3.09 -1.50
C ALA A 13 2.23 -2.12 -0.42
N PHE A 14 3.16 -1.33 0.09
CA PHE A 14 2.84 -0.34 1.10
C PHE A 14 1.84 0.69 0.59
N ILE A 15 2.06 1.14 -0.64
CA ILE A 15 1.16 2.13 -1.22
C ILE A 15 -0.24 1.56 -1.37
N ILE A 16 -0.33 0.35 -1.86
CA ILE A 16 -1.63 -0.28 -2.08
C ILE A 16 -2.37 -0.45 -0.75
N VAL A 17 -1.68 -0.98 0.23
CA VAL A 17 -2.30 -1.22 1.53
C VAL A 17 -2.75 0.10 2.15
N GLY A 18 -1.90 1.12 2.09
CA GLY A 18 -2.26 2.41 2.64
C GLY A 18 -3.46 3.01 1.93
N PHE A 19 -3.51 2.85 0.62
CA PHE A 19 -4.62 3.38 -0.16
C PHE A 19 -5.93 2.72 0.23
N ILE A 20 -5.90 1.40 0.31
CA ILE A 20 -7.11 0.66 0.68
C ILE A 20 -7.56 1.02 2.09
N PHE A 21 -6.61 1.15 2.98
CA PHE A 21 -6.91 1.51 4.36
C PHE A 21 -7.62 2.85 4.44
N LEU A 22 -7.10 3.82 3.69
CA LEU A 22 -7.70 5.13 3.68
C LEU A 22 -9.11 5.10 3.10
N GLN A 23 -9.29 4.31 2.06
CA GLN A 23 -10.61 4.21 1.44
C GLN A 23 -11.64 3.63 2.40
N ILE A 24 -11.25 2.60 3.11
CA ILE A 24 -12.16 1.99 4.06
C ILE A 24 -12.53 2.97 5.16
N ARG A 25 -11.54 3.69 5.65
CA ARG A 25 -11.79 4.66 6.70
C ARG A 25 -12.69 5.78 6.22
N SER A 26 -12.44 6.22 5.00
CA SER A 26 -13.25 7.30 4.45
C SER A 26 -14.70 6.87 4.30
N LYS A 27 -14.90 5.65 3.89
CA LYS A 27 -16.24 5.14 3.73
C LYS A 27 -16.96 4.98 5.06
N ASN A 28 -16.21 4.58 6.06
CA ASN A 28 -16.79 4.35 7.38
C ASN A 28 -17.05 5.66 8.12
N LYS A 29 -16.65 6.73 7.54
CA LYS A 29 -16.83 8.01 8.19
C LYS A 29 -18.31 8.33 8.33
N LYS A 30 -18.64 8.83 9.46
CA LYS A 30 -20.04 9.19 9.74
C LYS A 30 -20.26 10.65 9.61
#